data_78ae85866b85af0856b3f85eeea7f4c3
#
_entry.id   78ae85866b85af0856b3f85eeea7f4c3
#
_cell.length_a   1.000
_cell.length_b   1.000
_cell.length_c   1.000
_cell.angle_alpha   90.00
_cell.angle_beta   90.00
_cell.angle_gamma   90.00
#
_symmetry.space_group_name_H-M   'P 1'
#
loop_
_entity.id
_entity.type
_entity.pdbx_description
1 polymer ?
#
loop_
_entity_poly.entity_id
_entity_poly.type
_entity_poly.pdbx_seq_one_letter_code
_entity_poly.pdbx_strand_id
1 'polypeptide(L)'
;MRTDTSSDSSQSIWSAIRSHASPPLHALHALHASEVEIRGWLIPLDPTEPAADYFLLAADEPCCGGCIPRDPLSCIEVMMATPIAGGSEPVRLRGRLMQLVDDPAGWRYRLEAAERVQESSGSPLSAPGMSRRAFLASGAALGLAACTPGRFERYTDARDAPNPDDSAPTQWRASPGALTIDMHSHAGHVIVSRNPSLGAHRPLTPVSAPMRAGGMNVICLAIVTDTVVTRVSADRKRFEAWRSPEPGELYQLSQTEFARAKELVAREQLVVVTSADGLASAGQSGPCVIIAAEGADFLEGQLERVDEAYSQHQLRHLQLTHYRVNELGDIQTEAPVHGGLTDFGAQVVRRCNTLGIVVDVAHGTYDLVARAASVTTKPLVLSHTALAGHPGARSRLITADQARAVAQTGGVIGVWPSSGTFHDLDAMAHGFRRMADVVGVEHVGLGTDMYGFISPPVFRSYEQLPSLAAALLAAGFSQHETAQMLGGNYRRVFEASLT
;
A
#
# COMPACT_ATOMS: atom_id res chain seq x y z
N MET A 1 -19.20 -0.88 -48.76
CA MET A 1 -19.65 -0.71 -47.39
C MET A 1 -18.95 -1.74 -46.54
N ARG A 2 -17.80 -1.40 -45.93
CA ARG A 2 -17.16 -2.20 -44.91
C ARG A 2 -17.59 -1.61 -43.58
N THR A 3 -18.38 -2.35 -42.86
CA THR A 3 -18.81 -2.03 -41.50
C THR A 3 -17.62 -2.10 -40.60
N ASP A 4 -17.36 -1.01 -39.86
CA ASP A 4 -16.31 -0.86 -38.89
C ASP A 4 -16.65 -1.72 -37.66
N THR A 5 -16.13 -2.95 -37.62
CA THR A 5 -16.42 -3.94 -36.57
C THR A 5 -15.69 -3.65 -35.24
N SER A 6 -14.84 -2.61 -35.18
CA SER A 6 -14.01 -2.31 -34.01
C SER A 6 -14.68 -1.37 -32.98
N SER A 7 -15.63 -0.53 -33.41
CA SER A 7 -16.42 0.32 -32.49
C SER A 7 -17.49 -0.48 -31.73
N ASP A 8 -17.94 -1.58 -32.31
CA ASP A 8 -19.03 -2.41 -31.79
C ASP A 8 -18.59 -3.25 -30.57
N SER A 9 -17.32 -3.71 -30.53
CA SER A 9 -16.80 -4.54 -29.44
C SER A 9 -16.59 -3.75 -28.13
N SER A 10 -16.10 -2.50 -28.19
CA SER A 10 -15.88 -1.66 -27.00
C SER A 10 -17.21 -1.18 -26.40
N GLN A 11 -18.18 -0.85 -27.22
CA GLN A 11 -19.54 -0.52 -26.75
C GLN A 11 -20.23 -1.75 -26.12
N SER A 12 -19.97 -2.95 -26.63
CA SER A 12 -20.50 -4.18 -26.05
C SER A 12 -19.92 -4.47 -24.67
N ILE A 13 -18.62 -4.18 -24.41
CA ILE A 13 -17.99 -4.37 -23.10
C ILE A 13 -18.55 -3.36 -22.08
N TRP A 14 -18.62 -2.07 -22.41
CA TRP A 14 -19.22 -1.07 -21.53
C TRP A 14 -20.70 -1.36 -21.24
N SER A 15 -21.46 -1.82 -22.24
CA SER A 15 -22.83 -2.28 -22.06
C SER A 15 -22.91 -3.48 -21.12
N ALA A 16 -22.02 -4.45 -21.26
CA ALA A 16 -21.94 -5.59 -20.36
C ALA A 16 -21.61 -5.16 -18.93
N ILE A 17 -20.63 -4.26 -18.72
CA ILE A 17 -20.29 -3.70 -17.42
C ILE A 17 -21.50 -3.00 -16.79
N ARG A 18 -22.22 -2.16 -17.52
CA ARG A 18 -23.40 -1.40 -17.02
C ARG A 18 -24.63 -2.29 -16.79
N SER A 19 -24.80 -3.38 -17.52
CA SER A 19 -25.95 -4.30 -17.35
C SER A 19 -25.94 -5.04 -16.02
N HIS A 20 -24.81 -5.01 -15.30
CA HIS A 20 -24.61 -5.69 -14.02
C HIS A 20 -25.05 -4.90 -12.79
N ALA A 21 -25.83 -3.85 -12.95
CA ALA A 21 -26.46 -3.11 -11.83
C ALA A 21 -27.46 -3.96 -11.00
N SER A 22 -27.89 -5.13 -11.53
CA SER A 22 -28.75 -6.09 -10.80
C SER A 22 -28.30 -7.52 -11.16
N PRO A 23 -27.96 -8.39 -10.21
CA PRO A 23 -27.41 -9.69 -10.52
C PRO A 23 -28.43 -10.70 -11.05
N PRO A 24 -28.02 -11.52 -12.05
CA PRO A 24 -27.77 -12.91 -11.77
C PRO A 24 -26.26 -13.25 -11.91
N LEU A 25 -25.74 -13.84 -10.88
CA LEU A 25 -24.32 -14.19 -10.69
C LEU A 25 -23.66 -14.96 -11.86
N HIS A 26 -24.41 -15.58 -12.73
CA HIS A 26 -23.89 -16.47 -13.77
C HIS A 26 -23.37 -15.77 -15.04
N ALA A 27 -23.82 -14.56 -15.35
CA ALA A 27 -23.32 -13.80 -16.53
C ALA A 27 -22.01 -13.06 -16.24
N LEU A 28 -21.69 -12.82 -14.99
CA LEU A 28 -20.50 -12.11 -14.50
C LEU A 28 -19.19 -12.89 -14.71
N HIS A 29 -19.26 -14.22 -14.67
CA HIS A 29 -18.07 -15.07 -14.86
C HIS A 29 -17.51 -15.02 -16.28
N ALA A 30 -18.27 -14.63 -17.27
CA ALA A 30 -17.83 -14.63 -18.67
C ALA A 30 -16.77 -13.55 -18.98
N LEU A 31 -16.77 -12.42 -18.24
CA LEU A 31 -15.78 -11.33 -18.44
C LEU A 31 -14.60 -11.42 -17.47
N HIS A 32 -14.73 -12.15 -16.36
CA HIS A 32 -13.66 -12.28 -15.39
C HIS A 32 -12.46 -13.02 -15.98
N ALA A 33 -11.27 -12.44 -15.84
CA ALA A 33 -10.00 -12.94 -16.35
C ALA A 33 -9.95 -13.09 -17.88
N SER A 34 -10.90 -12.48 -18.63
CA SER A 34 -10.87 -12.50 -20.09
C SER A 34 -9.98 -11.39 -20.66
N GLU A 35 -9.33 -11.70 -21.79
CA GLU A 35 -8.66 -10.67 -22.61
C GLU A 35 -9.72 -9.83 -23.31
N VAL A 36 -9.66 -8.51 -23.10
CA VAL A 36 -10.59 -7.58 -23.74
C VAL A 36 -9.86 -6.42 -24.40
N GLU A 37 -10.50 -5.82 -25.39
CA GLU A 37 -10.08 -4.57 -25.97
C GLU A 37 -11.17 -3.53 -25.73
N ILE A 38 -10.84 -2.45 -24.99
CA ILE A 38 -11.78 -1.45 -24.53
C ILE A 38 -11.28 -0.05 -24.87
N ARG A 39 -12.20 0.84 -25.22
CA ARG A 39 -11.92 2.24 -25.52
C ARG A 39 -12.61 3.13 -24.50
N GLY A 40 -11.89 4.17 -24.01
CA GLY A 40 -12.45 5.13 -23.07
C GLY A 40 -11.53 6.31 -22.85
N TRP A 41 -11.91 7.21 -21.99
CA TRP A 41 -11.16 8.40 -21.60
C TRP A 41 -10.31 8.13 -20.37
N LEU A 42 -9.02 8.47 -20.47
CA LEU A 42 -8.07 8.34 -19.37
C LEU A 42 -8.33 9.47 -18.35
N ILE A 43 -8.55 9.10 -17.09
CA ILE A 43 -8.63 10.04 -15.97
C ILE A 43 -7.43 9.74 -15.07
N PRO A 44 -6.39 10.59 -15.06
CA PRO A 44 -5.23 10.40 -14.21
C PRO A 44 -5.63 10.56 -12.74
N LEU A 45 -5.08 9.73 -11.86
CA LEU A 45 -5.27 9.87 -10.41
C LEU A 45 -4.38 10.97 -9.84
N ASP A 46 -3.20 11.18 -10.44
CA ASP A 46 -2.36 12.35 -10.22
C ASP A 46 -2.25 13.16 -11.52
N PRO A 47 -2.91 14.33 -11.60
CA PRO A 47 -2.85 15.18 -12.80
C PRO A 47 -1.48 15.88 -13.01
N THR A 48 -0.55 15.77 -12.07
CA THR A 48 0.79 16.36 -12.18
C THR A 48 1.79 15.42 -12.87
N GLU A 49 1.47 14.14 -13.00
CA GLU A 49 2.31 13.17 -13.67
C GLU A 49 2.12 13.23 -15.19
N PRO A 50 3.22 13.32 -15.96
CA PRO A 50 3.15 13.41 -17.43
C PRO A 50 2.72 12.11 -18.10
N ALA A 51 2.89 10.96 -17.42
CA ALA A 51 2.48 9.64 -17.88
C ALA A 51 2.09 8.78 -16.66
N ALA A 52 1.06 7.96 -16.81
CA ALA A 52 0.54 7.11 -15.74
C ALA A 52 0.51 5.63 -16.17
N ASP A 53 0.87 4.75 -15.26
CA ASP A 53 0.69 3.30 -15.39
C ASP A 53 -0.54 2.79 -14.62
N TYR A 54 -1.09 3.64 -13.74
CA TYR A 54 -2.33 3.39 -13.02
C TYR A 54 -3.27 4.60 -13.10
N PHE A 55 -4.48 4.40 -13.63
CA PHE A 55 -5.48 5.45 -13.83
C PHE A 55 -6.89 4.85 -13.94
N LEU A 56 -7.90 5.70 -14.05
CA LEU A 56 -9.26 5.29 -14.37
C LEU A 56 -9.53 5.46 -15.87
N LEU A 57 -10.19 4.49 -16.48
CA LEU A 57 -10.71 4.59 -17.84
C LEU A 57 -12.22 4.80 -17.74
N ALA A 58 -12.70 5.94 -18.21
CA ALA A 58 -14.13 6.27 -18.24
C ALA A 58 -14.78 5.87 -19.55
N ALA A 59 -16.03 5.43 -19.48
CA ALA A 59 -16.84 5.10 -20.65
C ALA A 59 -17.24 6.33 -21.48
N ASP A 60 -17.48 7.43 -20.77
CA ASP A 60 -17.93 8.70 -21.35
C ASP A 60 -16.90 9.80 -21.09
N GLU A 61 -16.87 10.83 -21.93
CA GLU A 61 -15.95 11.95 -21.80
C GLU A 61 -16.15 12.67 -20.46
N PRO A 62 -15.08 12.80 -19.61
CA PRO A 62 -15.19 13.50 -18.34
C PRO A 62 -15.38 15.00 -18.54
N CYS A 63 -16.15 15.64 -17.66
CA CYS A 63 -16.41 17.09 -17.75
C CYS A 63 -15.14 17.94 -17.51
N CYS A 64 -14.09 17.38 -16.96
CA CYS A 64 -12.74 17.95 -16.80
C CYS A 64 -11.73 16.85 -16.55
N GLY A 65 -10.42 17.13 -16.74
CA GLY A 65 -9.34 16.15 -16.67
C GLY A 65 -9.11 15.47 -15.31
N GLY A 66 -9.90 15.78 -14.27
CA GLY A 66 -9.81 15.15 -12.94
C GLY A 66 -11.17 14.75 -12.36
N CYS A 67 -12.26 14.84 -13.15
CA CYS A 67 -13.58 14.44 -12.66
C CYS A 67 -13.74 12.92 -12.66
N ILE A 68 -13.81 12.34 -11.47
CA ILE A 68 -14.07 10.91 -11.30
C ILE A 68 -15.59 10.67 -11.35
N PRO A 69 -16.08 9.76 -12.23
CA PRO A 69 -17.49 9.40 -12.29
C PRO A 69 -18.02 8.89 -10.95
N ARG A 70 -19.23 9.28 -10.57
CA ARG A 70 -19.89 8.81 -9.34
C ARG A 70 -20.35 7.37 -9.42
N ASP A 71 -20.78 6.94 -10.61
CA ASP A 71 -21.20 5.56 -10.85
C ASP A 71 -19.98 4.67 -11.07
N PRO A 72 -19.72 3.67 -10.19
CA PRO A 72 -18.58 2.75 -10.31
C PRO A 72 -18.66 1.83 -11.54
N LEU A 73 -19.78 1.80 -12.27
CA LEU A 73 -19.94 1.09 -13.54
C LEU A 73 -19.65 1.97 -14.75
N SER A 74 -19.40 3.26 -14.55
CA SER A 74 -19.04 4.22 -15.60
C SER A 74 -17.53 4.32 -15.83
N CYS A 75 -16.72 3.64 -15.01
CA CYS A 75 -15.27 3.57 -15.18
C CYS A 75 -14.70 2.25 -14.64
N ILE A 76 -13.52 1.92 -15.11
CA ILE A 76 -12.74 0.79 -14.61
C ILE A 76 -11.34 1.28 -14.20
N GLU A 77 -10.71 0.60 -13.26
CA GLU A 77 -9.30 0.77 -12.98
C GLU A 77 -8.46 0.19 -14.11
N VAL A 78 -7.34 0.82 -14.44
CA VAL A 78 -6.39 0.32 -15.44
C VAL A 78 -5.00 0.27 -14.84
N MET A 79 -4.35 -0.86 -15.01
CA MET A 79 -2.95 -1.07 -14.69
C MET A 79 -2.22 -1.40 -15.99
N MET A 80 -1.41 -0.44 -16.45
CA MET A 80 -0.63 -0.57 -17.68
C MET A 80 0.63 -1.42 -17.47
N ALA A 81 1.03 -2.15 -18.51
CA ALA A 81 2.35 -2.79 -18.55
C ALA A 81 3.49 -1.75 -18.71
N THR A 82 3.21 -0.61 -19.36
CA THR A 82 4.11 0.53 -19.50
C THR A 82 3.31 1.83 -19.37
N PRO A 83 3.85 2.88 -18.69
CA PRO A 83 3.15 4.15 -18.53
C PRO A 83 2.76 4.80 -19.86
N ILE A 84 1.58 5.43 -19.92
CA ILE A 84 1.13 6.18 -21.09
C ILE A 84 0.81 7.62 -20.70
N ALA A 85 1.10 8.55 -21.64
CA ALA A 85 0.73 9.94 -21.46
C ALA A 85 -0.80 10.13 -21.57
N GLY A 86 -1.35 10.96 -20.70
CA GLY A 86 -2.71 11.42 -20.78
C GLY A 86 -2.93 12.32 -22.01
N GLY A 87 -4.19 12.44 -22.46
CA GLY A 87 -4.58 13.28 -23.58
C GLY A 87 -6.06 13.57 -23.55
N SER A 88 -6.52 14.47 -24.44
CA SER A 88 -7.94 14.82 -24.61
C SER A 88 -8.72 13.82 -25.47
N GLU A 89 -8.02 12.85 -26.07
CA GLU A 89 -8.62 11.83 -26.93
C GLU A 89 -8.80 10.52 -26.17
N PRO A 90 -9.85 9.75 -26.46
CA PRO A 90 -10.05 8.45 -25.84
C PRO A 90 -8.93 7.48 -26.28
N VAL A 91 -8.46 6.67 -25.34
CA VAL A 91 -7.44 5.64 -25.57
C VAL A 91 -8.09 4.28 -25.81
N ARG A 92 -7.47 3.46 -26.65
CA ARG A 92 -7.85 2.06 -26.85
C ARG A 92 -6.80 1.17 -26.16
N LEU A 93 -7.27 0.31 -25.26
CA LEU A 93 -6.44 -0.54 -24.44
C LEU A 93 -6.84 -1.99 -24.62
N ARG A 94 -5.84 -2.89 -24.57
CA ARG A 94 -6.04 -4.34 -24.49
C ARG A 94 -5.42 -4.84 -23.20
N GLY A 95 -6.09 -5.76 -22.51
CA GLY A 95 -5.59 -6.34 -21.27
C GLY A 95 -6.58 -7.32 -20.69
N ARG A 96 -6.26 -7.86 -19.53
CA ARG A 96 -7.08 -8.85 -18.83
C ARG A 96 -8.08 -8.14 -17.90
N LEU A 97 -9.38 -8.30 -18.17
CA LEU A 97 -10.43 -7.69 -17.36
C LEU A 97 -10.72 -8.54 -16.12
N MET A 98 -10.46 -7.98 -14.96
CA MET A 98 -10.71 -8.60 -13.65
C MET A 98 -11.95 -8.01 -13.02
N GLN A 99 -12.85 -8.85 -12.55
CA GLN A 99 -13.96 -8.42 -11.69
C GLN A 99 -13.47 -8.27 -10.26
N LEU A 100 -13.77 -7.13 -9.62
CA LEU A 100 -13.47 -6.84 -8.23
C LEU A 100 -14.71 -7.12 -7.38
N VAL A 101 -14.60 -8.05 -6.46
CA VAL A 101 -15.73 -8.48 -5.62
C VAL A 101 -15.91 -7.55 -4.43
N ASP A 102 -14.81 -7.02 -3.89
CA ASP A 102 -14.80 -6.22 -2.67
C ASP A 102 -13.65 -5.19 -2.70
N ASP A 103 -13.76 -4.26 -3.62
CA ASP A 103 -12.84 -3.14 -3.71
C ASP A 103 -13.24 -2.05 -2.69
N PRO A 104 -12.31 -1.53 -1.84
CA PRO A 104 -12.64 -0.53 -0.82
C PRO A 104 -13.18 0.79 -1.39
N ALA A 105 -12.75 1.17 -2.60
CA ALA A 105 -13.25 2.35 -3.33
C ALA A 105 -14.56 2.08 -4.08
N GLY A 106 -15.03 0.82 -4.08
CA GLY A 106 -16.26 0.40 -4.73
C GLY A 106 -16.15 0.21 -6.24
N TRP A 107 -14.93 0.13 -6.80
CA TRP A 107 -14.73 -0.24 -8.19
C TRP A 107 -15.21 -1.67 -8.42
N ARG A 108 -15.68 -1.93 -9.63
CA ARG A 108 -16.24 -3.25 -9.99
C ARG A 108 -15.34 -4.02 -10.95
N TYR A 109 -14.50 -3.32 -11.71
CA TYR A 109 -13.62 -3.94 -12.70
C TYR A 109 -12.26 -3.25 -12.74
N ARG A 110 -11.25 -4.04 -13.07
CA ARG A 110 -9.87 -3.61 -13.31
C ARG A 110 -9.35 -4.26 -14.60
N LEU A 111 -8.68 -3.50 -15.43
CA LEU A 111 -7.94 -4.00 -16.59
C LEU A 111 -6.46 -4.14 -16.18
N GLU A 112 -5.97 -5.35 -16.11
CA GLU A 112 -4.60 -5.67 -15.71
C GLU A 112 -3.70 -5.94 -16.92
N ALA A 113 -2.38 -5.66 -16.77
CA ALA A 113 -1.37 -5.79 -17.81
C ALA A 113 -1.80 -5.12 -19.11
N ALA A 114 -2.40 -3.94 -19.01
CA ALA A 114 -2.97 -3.24 -20.15
C ALA A 114 -1.87 -2.69 -21.07
N GLU A 115 -2.12 -2.77 -22.36
CA GLU A 115 -1.26 -2.21 -23.41
C GLU A 115 -2.10 -1.29 -24.31
N ARG A 116 -1.47 -0.20 -24.80
CA ARG A 116 -2.13 0.69 -25.75
C ARG A 116 -2.18 0.05 -27.13
N VAL A 117 -3.37 -0.06 -27.69
CA VAL A 117 -3.57 -0.52 -29.06
C VAL A 117 -3.37 0.68 -29.99
N GLN A 118 -2.36 0.61 -30.85
CA GLN A 118 -2.16 1.63 -31.88
C GLN A 118 -3.26 1.48 -32.94
N GLU A 119 -3.94 2.57 -33.27
CA GLU A 119 -4.78 2.59 -34.46
C GLU A 119 -3.86 2.44 -35.66
N SER A 120 -4.04 1.39 -36.45
CA SER A 120 -3.35 1.26 -37.74
C SER A 120 -3.76 2.46 -38.57
N SER A 121 -2.88 3.44 -38.68
CA SER A 121 -3.03 4.54 -39.64
C SER A 121 -3.16 3.92 -41.02
N GLY A 122 -4.36 3.97 -41.58
CA GLY A 122 -4.57 3.61 -42.96
C GLY A 122 -3.53 4.35 -43.81
N SER A 123 -2.77 3.64 -44.61
CA SER A 123 -1.78 4.20 -45.51
C SER A 123 -2.40 5.34 -46.32
N PRO A 124 -1.81 6.56 -46.29
CA PRO A 124 -2.24 7.57 -47.24
C PRO A 124 -1.81 7.10 -48.62
N LEU A 125 -2.79 7.10 -49.54
CA LEU A 125 -2.58 6.92 -50.95
C LEU A 125 -1.37 7.77 -51.44
N SER A 126 -0.45 7.09 -52.08
CA SER A 126 0.76 7.63 -52.69
C SER A 126 0.45 8.88 -53.52
N ALA A 127 0.98 10.03 -53.09
CA ALA A 127 1.20 11.17 -53.96
C ALA A 127 2.61 11.07 -54.63
N PRO A 128 2.80 11.50 -55.87
CA PRO A 128 3.98 11.19 -56.64
C PRO A 128 5.22 11.98 -56.17
N GLY A 129 6.33 11.32 -56.26
CA GLY A 129 7.65 11.62 -55.76
C GLY A 129 8.15 13.06 -55.84
N MET A 130 8.67 13.52 -54.72
CA MET A 130 9.69 14.56 -54.66
C MET A 130 11.04 13.94 -54.27
N SER A 131 12.05 14.24 -55.10
CA SER A 131 13.36 13.61 -55.02
C SER A 131 14.16 14.02 -53.79
N ARG A 132 15.00 13.09 -53.31
CA ARG A 132 15.89 13.23 -52.14
C ARG A 132 16.90 14.39 -52.18
N ARG A 133 16.88 15.23 -53.21
CA ARG A 133 17.81 16.39 -53.39
C ARG A 133 17.29 17.73 -52.88
N ALA A 134 16.00 17.83 -52.47
CA ALA A 134 15.43 19.08 -51.99
C ALA A 134 15.48 19.26 -50.45
N PHE A 135 15.96 18.29 -49.71
CA PHE A 135 15.94 18.31 -48.23
C PHE A 135 17.27 18.77 -47.60
N LEU A 136 18.30 19.09 -48.39
CA LEU A 136 19.63 19.47 -47.86
C LEU A 136 20.00 20.94 -48.04
N ALA A 137 19.05 21.82 -48.36
CA ALA A 137 19.37 23.23 -48.65
C ALA A 137 18.67 24.27 -47.73
N SER A 138 18.22 23.92 -46.53
CA SER A 138 17.60 24.92 -45.64
C SER A 138 17.93 24.65 -44.18
N GLY A 139 19.20 24.77 -43.80
CA GLY A 139 19.60 24.53 -42.42
C GLY A 139 20.94 25.18 -42.07
N ALA A 140 21.08 26.46 -42.30
CA ALA A 140 22.20 27.23 -41.74
C ALA A 140 21.74 28.68 -41.54
N ALA A 141 21.41 29.03 -40.34
CA ALA A 141 21.67 30.31 -39.67
C ALA A 141 20.69 30.56 -38.51
N LEU A 142 21.27 30.87 -37.39
CA LEU A 142 20.76 31.46 -36.14
C LEU A 142 20.89 30.45 -34.99
N GLY A 143 21.73 30.58 -33.99
CA GLY A 143 22.31 31.72 -33.34
C GLY A 143 22.69 31.24 -31.95
N LEU A 144 23.98 31.26 -31.63
CA LEU A 144 24.58 30.95 -30.34
C LEU A 144 23.97 31.82 -29.23
N ALA A 145 23.32 31.24 -28.23
CA ALA A 145 23.24 31.83 -26.92
C ALA A 145 23.70 30.77 -25.90
N ALA A 146 24.86 31.00 -25.34
CA ALA A 146 25.47 30.19 -24.30
C ALA A 146 24.71 30.34 -23.00
N CYS A 147 24.19 29.20 -22.47
CA CYS A 147 23.95 29.06 -21.06
C CYS A 147 24.87 27.96 -20.53
N THR A 148 25.84 28.37 -19.74
CA THR A 148 26.77 27.51 -19.02
C THR A 148 26.01 26.56 -18.08
N PRO A 149 26.28 25.25 -18.12
CA PRO A 149 25.78 24.33 -17.08
C PRO A 149 26.60 24.55 -15.81
N GLY A 150 25.91 24.90 -14.73
CA GLY A 150 26.50 24.87 -13.40
C GLY A 150 27.03 23.46 -13.10
N ARG A 151 28.31 23.41 -12.75
CA ARG A 151 28.94 22.21 -12.21
C ARG A 151 28.23 21.81 -10.93
N PHE A 152 27.48 20.70 -10.96
CA PHE A 152 27.21 19.91 -9.78
C PHE A 152 28.51 19.17 -9.45
N GLU A 153 29.21 19.64 -8.42
CA GLU A 153 30.28 18.86 -7.80
C GLU A 153 29.69 17.57 -7.25
N ARG A 154 30.12 16.47 -7.85
CA ARG A 154 29.90 15.13 -7.23
C ARG A 154 30.81 15.08 -6.01
N TYR A 155 30.19 15.07 -4.85
CA TYR A 155 30.85 14.69 -3.61
C TYR A 155 31.13 13.19 -3.71
N THR A 156 32.33 12.85 -4.15
CA THR A 156 32.89 11.49 -4.01
C THR A 156 33.53 11.43 -2.64
N ASP A 157 32.80 10.94 -1.65
CA ASP A 157 33.40 10.54 -0.39
C ASP A 157 34.16 9.23 -0.66
N ALA A 158 35.48 9.30 -0.50
CA ALA A 158 36.38 8.17 -0.68
C ALA A 158 36.28 7.26 0.58
N ARG A 159 35.28 6.40 0.61
CA ARG A 159 35.25 5.22 1.47
C ARG A 159 34.76 4.03 0.67
N ASP A 160 35.65 3.05 0.60
CA ASP A 160 35.47 1.71 0.09
C ASP A 160 35.39 1.59 -1.45
N ALA A 161 36.53 1.26 -2.02
CA ALA A 161 36.60 0.62 -3.32
C ALA A 161 35.79 -0.68 -3.28
N PRO A 162 34.89 -0.95 -4.25
CA PRO A 162 34.16 -2.21 -4.29
C PRO A 162 35.14 -3.38 -4.36
N ASN A 163 34.92 -4.35 -3.51
CA ASN A 163 35.62 -5.62 -3.49
C ASN A 163 35.41 -6.29 -4.88
N PRO A 164 36.46 -6.73 -5.61
CA PRO A 164 36.31 -7.24 -6.96
C PRO A 164 35.51 -8.56 -7.09
N ASP A 165 34.94 -9.08 -6.02
CA ASP A 165 34.07 -10.27 -6.00
C ASP A 165 32.56 -9.97 -6.10
N ASP A 166 32.15 -8.70 -6.28
CA ASP A 166 30.75 -8.28 -6.35
C ASP A 166 30.14 -8.24 -7.77
N SER A 167 30.59 -9.11 -8.66
CA SER A 167 30.13 -9.12 -10.06
C SER A 167 29.09 -10.19 -10.35
N ALA A 168 27.89 -10.09 -9.79
CA ALA A 168 26.60 -10.60 -10.33
C ALA A 168 25.47 -10.00 -9.50
N PRO A 169 24.25 -9.75 -10.02
CA PRO A 169 23.11 -9.42 -9.18
C PRO A 169 22.84 -10.63 -8.28
N THR A 170 23.34 -10.56 -7.08
CA THR A 170 23.27 -11.65 -6.10
C THR A 170 21.82 -11.79 -5.72
N GLN A 171 21.21 -12.90 -6.10
CA GLN A 171 19.88 -13.27 -5.64
C GLN A 171 19.91 -13.23 -4.11
N TRP A 172 19.18 -12.30 -3.50
CA TRP A 172 19.11 -12.16 -2.05
C TRP A 172 18.70 -13.51 -1.43
N ARG A 173 19.40 -13.92 -0.43
CA ARG A 173 19.05 -15.07 0.41
C ARG A 173 19.12 -14.63 1.86
N ALA A 174 18.04 -14.86 2.59
CA ALA A 174 18.07 -14.66 4.03
C ALA A 174 19.22 -15.47 4.64
N SER A 175 20.06 -14.83 5.44
CA SER A 175 21.10 -15.54 6.20
C SER A 175 20.44 -16.58 7.12
N PRO A 176 21.11 -17.70 7.43
CA PRO A 176 20.59 -18.68 8.37
C PRO A 176 20.16 -18.01 9.69
N GLY A 177 18.90 -18.19 10.09
CA GLY A 177 18.31 -17.58 11.29
C GLY A 177 17.80 -16.15 11.13
N ALA A 178 17.96 -15.51 9.98
CA ALA A 178 17.27 -14.27 9.66
C ALA A 178 15.79 -14.55 9.39
N LEU A 179 14.92 -13.67 9.92
CA LEU A 179 13.47 -13.72 9.71
C LEU A 179 13.07 -12.58 8.79
N THR A 180 12.08 -12.85 7.94
CA THR A 180 11.35 -11.83 7.18
C THR A 180 10.02 -11.56 7.89
N ILE A 181 9.75 -10.31 8.18
CA ILE A 181 8.58 -9.88 8.96
C ILE A 181 7.93 -8.68 8.29
N ASP A 182 6.65 -8.80 8.00
CA ASP A 182 5.80 -7.68 7.62
C ASP A 182 5.13 -7.11 8.87
N MET A 183 5.40 -5.85 9.17
CA MET A 183 4.95 -5.21 10.41
C MET A 183 3.46 -4.85 10.41
N HIS A 184 2.79 -4.90 9.25
CA HIS A 184 1.37 -4.57 9.14
C HIS A 184 0.73 -5.17 7.90
N SER A 185 -0.32 -5.98 8.09
CA SER A 185 -0.95 -6.68 6.98
C SER A 185 -2.38 -7.10 7.31
N HIS A 186 -3.28 -6.93 6.35
CA HIS A 186 -4.64 -7.48 6.38
C HIS A 186 -4.75 -8.71 5.46
N ALA A 187 -3.66 -9.46 5.33
CA ALA A 187 -3.60 -10.63 4.46
C ALA A 187 -4.79 -11.58 4.69
N GLY A 188 -5.17 -12.27 3.63
CA GLY A 188 -6.30 -13.20 3.68
C GLY A 188 -7.67 -12.53 3.72
N HIS A 189 -7.77 -11.23 3.47
CA HIS A 189 -9.00 -10.46 3.63
C HIS A 189 -9.60 -10.63 5.04
N VAL A 190 -8.73 -10.59 6.05
CA VAL A 190 -9.11 -10.83 7.45
C VAL A 190 -10.14 -9.82 7.94
N ILE A 191 -10.09 -8.58 7.48
CA ILE A 191 -10.98 -7.50 7.91
C ILE A 191 -12.41 -7.68 7.40
N VAL A 192 -13.37 -7.27 8.21
CA VAL A 192 -14.80 -7.15 7.82
C VAL A 192 -14.93 -6.18 6.66
N SER A 193 -15.73 -6.54 5.66
CA SER A 193 -15.94 -5.68 4.50
C SER A 193 -16.73 -4.42 4.86
N ARG A 194 -16.31 -3.28 4.33
CA ARG A 194 -17.12 -2.04 4.34
C ARG A 194 -18.35 -2.13 3.41
N ASN A 195 -18.42 -3.15 2.53
CA ASN A 195 -19.62 -3.44 1.76
C ASN A 195 -20.64 -4.16 2.65
N PRO A 196 -21.79 -3.54 3.00
CA PRO A 196 -22.76 -4.15 3.93
C PRO A 196 -23.32 -5.49 3.44
N SER A 197 -23.30 -5.75 2.12
CA SER A 197 -23.78 -7.04 1.59
C SER A 197 -22.85 -8.22 1.88
N LEU A 198 -21.58 -7.94 2.17
CA LEU A 198 -20.57 -8.93 2.56
C LEU A 198 -20.32 -8.90 4.06
N GLY A 199 -20.02 -7.73 4.61
CA GLY A 199 -19.74 -7.54 6.03
C GLY A 199 -18.75 -8.57 6.58
N ALA A 200 -19.15 -9.26 7.64
CA ALA A 200 -18.37 -10.34 8.24
C ALA A 200 -18.30 -11.62 7.38
N HIS A 201 -19.13 -11.75 6.36
CA HIS A 201 -19.14 -12.89 5.44
C HIS A 201 -18.19 -12.71 4.24
N ARG A 202 -17.34 -11.67 4.26
CA ARG A 202 -16.28 -11.51 3.27
C ARG A 202 -15.45 -12.78 3.16
N PRO A 203 -15.27 -13.38 1.96
CA PRO A 203 -14.49 -14.60 1.81
C PRO A 203 -13.02 -14.39 2.23
N LEU A 204 -12.50 -15.33 3.02
CA LEU A 204 -11.09 -15.40 3.33
C LEU A 204 -10.30 -15.94 2.12
N THR A 205 -9.12 -15.40 1.88
CA THR A 205 -8.23 -15.80 0.77
C THR A 205 -6.94 -16.45 1.29
N PRO A 206 -6.20 -17.22 0.45
CA PRO A 206 -4.97 -17.88 0.86
C PRO A 206 -3.89 -16.89 1.33
N VAL A 207 -3.17 -17.26 2.39
CA VAL A 207 -2.06 -16.50 2.98
C VAL A 207 -0.79 -17.34 3.03
N SER A 208 -0.89 -18.60 3.47
CA SER A 208 0.27 -19.48 3.66
C SER A 208 1.04 -19.75 2.37
N ALA A 209 0.35 -19.95 1.25
CA ALA A 209 1.00 -20.28 -0.03
C ALA A 209 1.85 -19.11 -0.55
N PRO A 210 1.33 -17.86 -0.70
CA PRO A 210 2.16 -16.73 -1.12
C PRO A 210 3.27 -16.38 -0.12
N MET A 211 3.06 -16.54 1.20
CA MET A 211 4.12 -16.37 2.19
C MET A 211 5.27 -17.35 1.96
N ARG A 212 4.96 -18.65 1.78
CA ARG A 212 5.99 -19.68 1.51
C ARG A 212 6.72 -19.42 0.20
N ALA A 213 5.98 -19.08 -0.87
CA ALA A 213 6.56 -18.84 -2.18
C ALA A 213 7.53 -17.64 -2.19
N GLY A 214 7.21 -16.58 -1.46
CA GLY A 214 8.07 -15.40 -1.34
C GLY A 214 9.09 -15.46 -0.22
N GLY A 215 9.01 -16.45 0.69
CA GLY A 215 9.90 -16.53 1.84
C GLY A 215 9.56 -15.55 2.96
N MET A 216 8.29 -15.12 3.09
CA MET A 216 7.80 -14.34 4.22
C MET A 216 7.55 -15.26 5.41
N ASN A 217 8.27 -15.06 6.52
CA ASN A 217 8.16 -15.92 7.70
C ASN A 217 7.03 -15.51 8.64
N VAL A 218 6.89 -14.20 8.90
CA VAL A 218 5.93 -13.68 9.88
C VAL A 218 5.21 -12.45 9.32
N ILE A 219 3.92 -12.33 9.61
CA ILE A 219 3.17 -11.11 9.36
C ILE A 219 2.47 -10.65 10.66
N CYS A 220 2.44 -9.34 10.90
CA CYS A 220 1.54 -8.77 11.89
C CYS A 220 0.14 -8.73 11.26
N LEU A 221 -0.67 -9.73 11.57
CA LEU A 221 -2.03 -9.88 11.03
C LEU A 221 -2.96 -8.93 11.76
N ALA A 222 -3.24 -7.79 11.16
CA ALA A 222 -4.00 -6.72 11.75
C ALA A 222 -5.50 -6.83 11.41
N ILE A 223 -6.33 -6.83 12.45
CA ILE A 223 -7.76 -6.54 12.32
C ILE A 223 -7.97 -5.02 12.26
N VAL A 224 -9.12 -4.54 11.78
CA VAL A 224 -9.46 -3.11 11.72
C VAL A 224 -10.69 -2.83 12.57
N THR A 225 -10.60 -1.85 13.48
CA THR A 225 -11.60 -1.68 14.54
C THR A 225 -12.62 -0.57 14.29
N ASP A 226 -12.58 0.09 13.12
CA ASP A 226 -13.46 1.22 12.77
C ASP A 226 -14.18 1.08 11.41
N THR A 227 -14.15 -0.09 10.77
CA THR A 227 -14.67 -0.30 9.40
C THR A 227 -16.13 0.11 9.23
N VAL A 228 -16.97 -0.07 10.25
CA VAL A 228 -18.42 0.24 10.20
C VAL A 228 -18.75 1.73 10.31
N VAL A 229 -17.81 2.54 10.79
CA VAL A 229 -17.95 4.00 10.94
C VAL A 229 -17.07 4.79 10.00
N THR A 230 -16.25 4.11 9.19
CA THR A 230 -15.38 4.71 8.17
C THR A 230 -15.80 4.27 6.77
N ARG A 231 -15.58 5.14 5.80
CA ARG A 231 -15.87 4.89 4.39
C ARG A 231 -14.81 5.50 3.50
N VAL A 232 -14.78 5.11 2.24
CA VAL A 232 -14.03 5.85 1.22
C VAL A 232 -14.72 7.18 0.95
N SER A 233 -13.96 8.29 0.93
CA SER A 233 -14.46 9.63 0.65
C SER A 233 -15.14 9.74 -0.72
N ALA A 234 -15.98 10.76 -0.92
CA ALA A 234 -16.72 10.94 -2.17
C ALA A 234 -15.81 11.12 -3.40
N ASP A 235 -14.61 11.68 -3.21
CA ASP A 235 -13.57 11.81 -4.25
C ASP A 235 -12.75 10.52 -4.45
N ARG A 236 -13.02 9.47 -3.64
CA ARG A 236 -12.37 8.14 -3.66
C ARG A 236 -10.85 8.14 -3.44
N LYS A 237 -10.32 9.18 -2.81
CA LYS A 237 -8.87 9.34 -2.59
C LYS A 237 -8.41 8.97 -1.19
N ARG A 238 -9.33 8.87 -0.21
CA ARG A 238 -9.00 8.60 1.20
C ARG A 238 -10.12 7.88 1.92
N PHE A 239 -9.81 7.32 3.07
CA PHE A 239 -10.81 6.93 4.05
C PHE A 239 -11.13 8.12 4.96
N GLU A 240 -12.39 8.18 5.44
CA GLU A 240 -12.89 9.21 6.36
C GLU A 240 -13.94 8.62 7.30
N ALA A 241 -14.02 9.12 8.52
CA ALA A 241 -15.15 8.85 9.39
C ALA A 241 -16.42 9.52 8.82
N TRP A 242 -17.53 8.80 8.82
CA TRP A 242 -18.80 9.31 8.27
C TRP A 242 -19.91 9.41 9.32
N ARG A 243 -19.71 8.80 10.49
CA ARG A 243 -20.60 8.90 11.65
C ARG A 243 -19.85 8.56 12.94
N SER A 244 -20.45 8.89 14.07
CA SER A 244 -20.01 8.37 15.37
C SER A 244 -20.49 6.93 15.58
N PRO A 245 -19.74 6.08 16.29
CA PRO A 245 -20.20 4.77 16.70
C PRO A 245 -21.30 4.86 17.79
N GLU A 246 -22.15 3.83 17.84
CA GLU A 246 -23.00 3.59 19.00
C GLU A 246 -22.17 2.97 20.13
N PRO A 247 -22.54 3.17 21.41
CA PRO A 247 -21.84 2.55 22.53
C PRO A 247 -21.80 1.01 22.40
N GLY A 248 -20.60 0.45 22.49
CA GLY A 248 -20.35 -0.99 22.34
C GLY A 248 -20.24 -1.49 20.90
N GLU A 249 -20.50 -0.65 19.91
CA GLU A 249 -20.49 -1.06 18.50
C GLU A 249 -19.08 -1.47 18.04
N LEU A 250 -18.07 -0.68 18.35
CA LEU A 250 -16.69 -0.96 17.91
C LEU A 250 -16.07 -2.11 18.71
N TYR A 251 -16.46 -2.26 19.95
CA TYR A 251 -16.09 -3.44 20.73
C TYR A 251 -16.66 -4.73 20.10
N GLN A 252 -17.96 -4.76 19.75
CA GLN A 252 -18.56 -5.90 19.08
C GLN A 252 -17.97 -6.18 17.69
N LEU A 253 -17.66 -5.12 16.93
CA LEU A 253 -16.93 -5.25 15.67
C LEU A 253 -15.59 -5.96 15.88
N SER A 254 -14.81 -5.54 16.89
CA SER A 254 -13.51 -6.17 17.18
C SER A 254 -13.62 -7.64 17.54
N GLN A 255 -14.66 -8.06 18.26
CA GLN A 255 -14.90 -9.48 18.57
C GLN A 255 -15.12 -10.28 17.27
N THR A 256 -15.88 -9.72 16.31
CA THR A 256 -16.10 -10.32 15.00
C THR A 256 -14.79 -10.39 14.20
N GLU A 257 -14.00 -9.31 14.20
CA GLU A 257 -12.71 -9.22 13.52
C GLU A 257 -11.70 -10.24 14.09
N PHE A 258 -11.58 -10.35 15.42
CA PHE A 258 -10.75 -11.37 16.08
C PHE A 258 -11.20 -12.79 15.77
N ALA A 259 -12.53 -13.03 15.69
CA ALA A 259 -13.06 -14.34 15.30
C ALA A 259 -12.64 -14.70 13.86
N ARG A 260 -12.68 -13.73 12.91
CA ARG A 260 -12.22 -13.92 11.54
C ARG A 260 -10.71 -14.19 11.48
N ALA A 261 -9.91 -13.45 12.26
CA ALA A 261 -8.46 -13.70 12.34
C ALA A 261 -8.18 -15.14 12.86
N LYS A 262 -8.90 -15.59 13.89
CA LYS A 262 -8.80 -16.95 14.40
C LYS A 262 -9.22 -18.00 13.36
N GLU A 263 -10.27 -17.75 12.60
CA GLU A 263 -10.71 -18.62 11.50
C GLU A 263 -9.64 -18.71 10.41
N LEU A 264 -9.06 -17.58 9.97
CA LEU A 264 -7.99 -17.54 8.98
C LEU A 264 -6.76 -18.31 9.47
N VAL A 265 -6.34 -18.09 10.70
CA VAL A 265 -5.21 -18.81 11.35
C VAL A 265 -5.43 -20.32 11.29
N ALA A 266 -6.60 -20.77 11.67
CA ALA A 266 -6.95 -22.21 11.67
C ALA A 266 -6.99 -22.78 10.24
N ARG A 267 -7.65 -22.09 9.31
CA ARG A 267 -7.79 -22.49 7.91
C ARG A 267 -6.46 -22.60 7.18
N GLU A 268 -5.59 -21.61 7.36
CA GLU A 268 -4.30 -21.50 6.69
C GLU A 268 -3.17 -22.21 7.46
N GLN A 269 -3.47 -22.79 8.62
CA GLN A 269 -2.51 -23.48 9.50
C GLN A 269 -1.32 -22.57 9.88
N LEU A 270 -1.62 -21.30 10.21
CA LEU A 270 -0.63 -20.33 10.64
C LEU A 270 -0.27 -20.55 12.10
N VAL A 271 0.98 -20.31 12.46
CA VAL A 271 1.43 -20.39 13.85
C VAL A 271 1.35 -19.00 14.50
N VAL A 272 0.62 -18.89 15.61
CA VAL A 272 0.55 -17.60 16.34
C VAL A 272 1.77 -17.43 17.23
N VAL A 273 2.49 -16.33 17.03
CA VAL A 273 3.68 -15.95 17.80
C VAL A 273 3.27 -15.01 18.93
N THR A 274 3.58 -15.40 20.16
CA THR A 274 3.28 -14.62 21.38
C THR A 274 4.49 -14.40 22.29
N SER A 275 5.65 -14.97 21.95
CA SER A 275 6.88 -14.92 22.74
C SER A 275 8.14 -14.83 21.88
N ALA A 276 9.25 -14.47 22.47
CA ALA A 276 10.56 -14.41 21.81
C ALA A 276 10.99 -15.79 21.27
N ASP A 277 10.78 -16.86 22.03
CA ASP A 277 11.09 -18.24 21.60
C ASP A 277 10.23 -18.68 20.43
N GLY A 278 8.92 -18.32 20.46
CA GLY A 278 8.01 -18.54 19.34
C GLY A 278 8.48 -17.80 18.09
N LEU A 279 8.92 -16.56 18.21
CA LEU A 279 9.48 -15.79 17.10
C LEU A 279 10.79 -16.39 16.59
N ALA A 280 11.70 -16.80 17.47
CA ALA A 280 12.96 -17.44 17.09
C ALA A 280 12.75 -18.73 16.29
N SER A 281 11.64 -19.45 16.54
CA SER A 281 11.26 -20.69 15.85
C SER A 281 10.49 -20.47 14.55
N ALA A 282 10.05 -19.24 14.25
CA ALA A 282 9.14 -18.95 13.13
C ALA A 282 9.69 -19.36 11.76
N GLY A 283 11.01 -19.19 11.53
CA GLY A 283 11.64 -19.59 10.27
C GLY A 283 11.65 -21.11 10.02
N GLN A 284 11.40 -21.93 11.03
CA GLN A 284 11.39 -23.39 10.95
C GLN A 284 9.98 -23.97 10.96
N SER A 285 9.02 -23.27 11.54
CA SER A 285 7.65 -23.74 11.77
C SER A 285 6.69 -23.53 10.60
N GLY A 286 7.14 -22.85 9.53
CA GLY A 286 6.29 -22.39 8.42
C GLY A 286 5.77 -20.95 8.65
N PRO A 287 4.77 -20.49 7.89
CA PRO A 287 4.20 -19.15 8.02
C PRO A 287 3.60 -18.89 9.41
N CYS A 288 3.99 -17.77 9.98
CA CYS A 288 3.58 -17.38 11.33
C CYS A 288 2.86 -16.02 11.30
N VAL A 289 2.09 -15.74 12.35
CA VAL A 289 1.42 -14.47 12.55
C VAL A 289 1.61 -13.94 13.97
N ILE A 290 1.76 -12.63 14.09
CA ILE A 290 1.56 -11.89 15.32
C ILE A 290 0.18 -11.23 15.21
N ILE A 291 -0.72 -11.51 16.13
CA ILE A 291 -2.06 -10.90 16.11
C ILE A 291 -1.91 -9.42 16.44
N ALA A 292 -2.42 -8.59 15.54
CA ALA A 292 -2.38 -7.14 15.61
C ALA A 292 -3.79 -6.53 15.50
N ALA A 293 -3.92 -5.28 15.93
CA ALA A 293 -5.13 -4.48 15.71
C ALA A 293 -4.74 -3.11 15.20
N GLU A 294 -5.38 -2.68 14.12
CA GLU A 294 -5.29 -1.34 13.56
C GLU A 294 -6.44 -0.47 14.07
N GLY A 295 -6.07 0.51 14.89
CA GLY A 295 -6.98 1.27 15.72
C GLY A 295 -7.31 0.58 17.03
N ALA A 296 -7.29 1.35 18.13
CA ALA A 296 -7.70 0.90 19.44
C ALA A 296 -9.13 1.40 19.78
N ASP A 297 -9.94 1.62 18.75
CA ASP A 297 -11.30 2.15 18.86
C ASP A 297 -12.22 1.22 19.65
N PHE A 298 -11.96 -0.10 19.62
CA PHE A 298 -12.70 -1.10 20.38
C PHE A 298 -12.59 -0.94 21.91
N LEU A 299 -11.60 -0.19 22.37
CA LEU A 299 -11.47 0.10 23.80
C LEU A 299 -12.62 0.96 24.31
N GLU A 300 -13.15 1.88 23.51
CA GLU A 300 -14.26 2.78 23.90
C GLU A 300 -14.07 3.36 25.31
N GLY A 301 -12.85 3.80 25.64
CA GLY A 301 -12.47 4.36 26.93
C GLY A 301 -12.30 3.35 28.09
N GLN A 302 -12.32 2.04 27.84
CA GLN A 302 -12.18 0.99 28.85
C GLN A 302 -10.79 0.33 28.75
N LEU A 303 -9.92 0.61 29.73
CA LEU A 303 -8.53 0.14 29.72
C LEU A 303 -8.42 -1.40 29.83
N GLU A 304 -9.33 -2.04 30.56
CA GLU A 304 -9.39 -3.48 30.78
C GLU A 304 -9.57 -4.30 29.48
N ARG A 305 -10.08 -3.67 28.42
CA ARG A 305 -10.19 -4.32 27.11
C ARG A 305 -8.83 -4.56 26.44
N VAL A 306 -7.77 -3.89 26.90
CA VAL A 306 -6.38 -4.20 26.48
C VAL A 306 -5.97 -5.57 27.04
N ASP A 307 -6.30 -5.83 28.32
CA ASP A 307 -6.02 -7.11 29.00
C ASP A 307 -6.82 -8.25 28.37
N GLU A 308 -8.06 -7.98 28.03
CA GLU A 308 -8.93 -8.92 27.35
C GLU A 308 -8.36 -9.31 25.99
N ALA A 309 -7.99 -8.31 25.14
CA ALA A 309 -7.40 -8.56 23.84
C ALA A 309 -6.07 -9.33 23.92
N TYR A 310 -5.23 -9.01 24.92
CA TYR A 310 -3.99 -9.73 25.19
C TYR A 310 -4.24 -11.19 25.56
N SER A 311 -5.16 -11.46 26.49
CA SER A 311 -5.36 -12.79 27.07
C SER A 311 -6.26 -13.70 26.23
N GLN A 312 -7.35 -13.16 25.64
CA GLN A 312 -8.35 -13.94 24.91
C GLN A 312 -8.06 -14.04 23.41
N HIS A 313 -7.44 -12.98 22.83
CA HIS A 313 -7.16 -12.91 21.39
C HIS A 313 -5.68 -12.97 21.07
N GLN A 314 -4.80 -13.12 22.06
CA GLN A 314 -3.36 -13.21 21.90
C GLN A 314 -2.76 -11.96 21.20
N LEU A 315 -3.38 -10.79 21.37
CA LEU A 315 -2.92 -9.52 20.79
C LEU A 315 -1.50 -9.22 21.28
N ARG A 316 -0.57 -8.93 20.36
CA ARG A 316 0.82 -8.57 20.67
C ARG A 316 1.29 -7.31 19.96
N HIS A 317 0.45 -6.70 19.12
CA HIS A 317 0.75 -5.47 18.42
C HIS A 317 -0.52 -4.62 18.36
N LEU A 318 -0.51 -3.42 18.94
CA LEU A 318 -1.68 -2.53 19.00
C LEU A 318 -1.35 -1.17 18.40
N GLN A 319 -2.00 -0.83 17.31
CA GLN A 319 -1.99 0.52 16.75
C GLN A 319 -3.05 1.37 17.43
N LEU A 320 -2.68 2.60 17.84
CA LEU A 320 -3.52 3.44 18.70
C LEU A 320 -4.71 4.05 17.95
N THR A 321 -4.52 4.47 16.72
CA THR A 321 -5.50 5.21 15.91
C THR A 321 -5.54 4.67 14.48
N HIS A 322 -6.66 4.91 13.77
CA HIS A 322 -6.78 4.56 12.35
C HIS A 322 -7.37 5.71 11.53
N TYR A 323 -8.58 5.62 10.98
CA TYR A 323 -9.21 6.67 10.17
C TYR A 323 -10.31 7.44 10.91
N ARG A 324 -10.27 7.43 12.24
CA ARG A 324 -11.15 8.15 13.13
C ARG A 324 -10.34 8.75 14.29
N VAL A 325 -10.59 10.02 14.62
CA VAL A 325 -10.18 10.57 15.93
C VAL A 325 -10.92 9.78 17.00
N ASN A 326 -10.19 9.16 17.92
CA ASN A 326 -10.75 8.30 18.95
C ASN A 326 -10.37 8.78 20.37
N GLU A 327 -10.72 8.02 21.39
CA GLU A 327 -10.49 8.35 22.79
C GLU A 327 -8.99 8.37 23.16
N LEU A 328 -8.11 7.81 22.29
CA LEU A 328 -6.67 7.78 22.50
C LEU A 328 -5.96 9.00 21.90
N GLY A 329 -6.47 9.59 20.81
CA GLY A 329 -5.81 10.75 20.22
C GLY A 329 -6.22 11.10 18.80
N ASP A 330 -5.44 12.01 18.24
CA ASP A 330 -5.65 12.63 16.94
C ASP A 330 -4.96 11.87 15.81
N ILE A 331 -5.56 11.91 14.61
CA ILE A 331 -5.05 11.28 13.41
C ILE A 331 -4.57 12.29 12.36
N GLN A 332 -3.66 11.87 11.48
CA GLN A 332 -3.09 12.72 10.42
C GLN A 332 -4.12 13.20 9.39
N THR A 333 -5.20 12.42 9.18
CA THR A 333 -6.15 12.66 8.09
C THR A 333 -7.37 13.49 8.49
N GLU A 334 -7.49 13.86 9.77
CA GLU A 334 -8.56 14.71 10.30
C GLU A 334 -7.99 15.94 11.06
N ALA A 335 -8.84 16.94 11.27
CA ALA A 335 -8.46 18.08 12.11
C ALA A 335 -8.23 17.61 13.56
N PRO A 336 -7.15 18.03 14.23
CA PRO A 336 -6.87 17.63 15.60
C PRO A 336 -7.94 18.15 16.55
N VAL A 337 -8.32 17.33 17.53
CA VAL A 337 -9.35 17.61 18.54
C VAL A 337 -8.74 17.62 19.95
N HIS A 338 -7.74 16.76 20.18
CA HIS A 338 -7.14 16.50 21.50
C HIS A 338 -5.77 17.15 21.70
N GLY A 339 -5.15 17.67 20.63
CA GLY A 339 -3.77 18.15 20.66
C GLY A 339 -2.75 17.00 20.76
N GLY A 340 -3.06 15.85 20.14
CA GLY A 340 -2.21 14.67 20.08
C GLY A 340 -2.75 13.49 20.89
N LEU A 341 -1.86 12.77 21.62
CA LEU A 341 -2.25 11.65 22.48
C LEU A 341 -2.99 12.15 23.72
N THR A 342 -4.10 11.52 24.10
CA THR A 342 -4.86 11.85 25.32
C THR A 342 -4.22 11.23 26.57
N ASP A 343 -4.74 11.57 27.75
CA ASP A 343 -4.33 10.91 29.01
C ASP A 343 -4.74 9.43 29.04
N PHE A 344 -5.89 9.10 28.46
CA PHE A 344 -6.31 7.71 28.27
C PHE A 344 -5.37 6.97 27.31
N GLY A 345 -5.03 7.58 26.18
CA GLY A 345 -4.03 7.02 25.26
C GLY A 345 -2.68 6.75 25.93
N ALA A 346 -2.22 7.68 26.80
CA ALA A 346 -1.01 7.48 27.59
C ALA A 346 -1.13 6.30 28.60
N GLN A 347 -2.30 6.07 29.19
CA GLN A 347 -2.56 4.90 30.04
C GLN A 347 -2.50 3.62 29.22
N VAL A 348 -3.10 3.60 28.02
CA VAL A 348 -3.05 2.45 27.10
C VAL A 348 -1.61 2.13 26.70
N VAL A 349 -0.78 3.14 26.35
CA VAL A 349 0.65 2.93 26.05
C VAL A 349 1.37 2.23 27.22
N ARG A 350 1.20 2.75 28.45
CA ARG A 350 1.81 2.14 29.65
C ARG A 350 1.30 0.71 29.89
N ARG A 351 0.00 0.48 29.66
CA ARG A 351 -0.56 -0.86 29.83
C ARG A 351 0.01 -1.85 28.80
N CYS A 352 0.13 -1.43 27.54
CA CYS A 352 0.79 -2.21 26.51
C CYS A 352 2.23 -2.57 26.88
N ASN A 353 3.00 -1.57 27.37
CA ASN A 353 4.38 -1.80 27.83
C ASN A 353 4.44 -2.84 28.98
N THR A 354 3.49 -2.82 29.90
CA THR A 354 3.42 -3.80 31.03
C THR A 354 3.10 -5.21 30.55
N LEU A 355 2.25 -5.32 29.52
CA LEU A 355 1.81 -6.62 28.99
C LEU A 355 2.75 -7.20 27.93
N GLY A 356 3.71 -6.42 27.42
CA GLY A 356 4.56 -6.84 26.32
C GLY A 356 3.85 -6.77 24.96
N ILE A 357 2.95 -5.79 24.79
CA ILE A 357 2.31 -5.49 23.50
C ILE A 357 3.13 -4.40 22.82
N VAL A 358 3.52 -4.60 21.57
CA VAL A 358 4.13 -3.57 20.71
C VAL A 358 3.13 -2.46 20.49
N VAL A 359 3.53 -1.20 20.74
CA VAL A 359 2.72 -0.02 20.50
C VAL A 359 3.04 0.56 19.14
N ASP A 360 2.03 0.68 18.29
CA ASP A 360 2.12 1.25 16.94
C ASP A 360 1.43 2.62 16.90
N VAL A 361 2.16 3.62 16.41
CA VAL A 361 1.71 5.01 16.31
C VAL A 361 1.43 5.46 14.87
N ALA A 362 1.32 4.51 13.94
CA ALA A 362 0.89 4.81 12.58
C ALA A 362 -0.49 5.51 12.60
N HIS A 363 -0.78 6.33 11.60
CA HIS A 363 -1.93 7.23 11.51
C HIS A 363 -1.93 8.41 12.51
N GLY A 364 -1.20 8.35 13.62
CA GLY A 364 -1.17 9.41 14.62
C GLY A 364 -0.54 10.72 14.10
N THR A 365 -1.04 11.85 14.59
CA THR A 365 -0.40 13.16 14.37
C THR A 365 1.02 13.19 14.95
N TYR A 366 1.84 14.17 14.54
CA TYR A 366 3.16 14.37 15.15
C TYR A 366 3.06 14.50 16.68
N ASP A 367 2.10 15.28 17.19
CA ASP A 367 1.93 15.50 18.63
C ASP A 367 1.52 14.21 19.36
N LEU A 368 0.71 13.33 18.72
CA LEU A 368 0.43 12.00 19.25
C LEU A 368 1.71 11.18 19.37
N VAL A 369 2.51 11.12 18.29
CA VAL A 369 3.76 10.35 18.25
C VAL A 369 4.77 10.87 19.26
N ALA A 370 4.97 12.19 19.35
CA ALA A 370 5.90 12.82 20.27
C ALA A 370 5.52 12.54 21.73
N ARG A 371 4.23 12.64 22.07
CA ARG A 371 3.76 12.32 23.42
C ARG A 371 3.86 10.82 23.73
N ALA A 372 3.52 9.95 22.77
CA ALA A 372 3.69 8.50 22.92
C ALA A 372 5.16 8.14 23.18
N ALA A 373 6.09 8.76 22.45
CA ALA A 373 7.54 8.59 22.65
C ALA A 373 8.01 9.06 24.02
N SER A 374 7.39 10.09 24.59
CA SER A 374 7.71 10.57 25.96
C SER A 374 7.14 9.68 27.07
N VAL A 375 6.11 8.89 26.78
CA VAL A 375 5.38 8.07 27.75
C VAL A 375 5.85 6.64 27.77
N THR A 376 6.23 6.12 26.60
CA THR A 376 6.63 4.72 26.46
C THR A 376 7.94 4.41 27.17
N THR A 377 8.05 3.17 27.69
CA THR A 377 9.30 2.60 28.20
C THR A 377 9.85 1.51 27.26
N LYS A 378 9.17 1.27 26.13
CA LYS A 378 9.51 0.27 25.12
C LYS A 378 9.64 0.93 23.76
N PRO A 379 10.36 0.32 22.80
CA PRO A 379 10.44 0.84 21.44
C PRO A 379 9.05 0.95 20.81
N LEU A 380 8.77 2.08 20.13
CA LEU A 380 7.55 2.25 19.33
C LEU A 380 7.72 1.68 17.92
N VAL A 381 6.61 1.35 17.29
CA VAL A 381 6.52 1.10 15.86
C VAL A 381 5.68 2.19 15.20
N LEU A 382 6.03 2.59 14.00
CA LEU A 382 5.17 3.28 13.05
C LEU A 382 5.11 2.39 11.82
N SER A 383 4.14 1.51 11.77
CA SER A 383 4.20 0.28 10.98
C SER A 383 4.19 0.48 9.46
N HIS A 384 3.49 1.50 8.94
CA HIS A 384 3.31 1.70 7.50
C HIS A 384 3.15 3.18 7.14
N THR A 385 4.07 3.71 6.33
CA THR A 385 4.11 5.10 5.86
C THR A 385 5.22 5.30 4.81
N ALA A 386 5.45 6.55 4.40
CA ALA A 386 6.64 7.00 3.71
C ALA A 386 6.98 8.45 4.12
N LEU A 387 8.23 8.86 3.86
CA LEU A 387 8.66 10.22 4.11
C LEU A 387 8.15 11.19 3.03
N ALA A 388 7.74 12.38 3.48
CA ALA A 388 7.56 13.55 2.64
C ALA A 388 8.30 14.75 3.24
N GLY A 389 8.89 15.60 2.39
CA GLY A 389 9.51 16.83 2.86
C GLY A 389 8.48 17.78 3.50
N HIS A 390 7.32 17.89 2.85
CA HIS A 390 6.17 18.69 3.32
C HIS A 390 4.89 17.89 3.10
N PRO A 391 4.48 17.05 4.06
CA PRO A 391 3.21 16.34 3.97
C PRO A 391 2.07 17.33 3.80
N GLY A 392 1.22 17.10 2.79
CA GLY A 392 0.00 17.89 2.62
C GLY A 392 -0.98 17.69 3.79
N ALA A 393 -1.95 18.56 3.90
CA ALA A 393 -3.05 18.36 4.85
C ALA A 393 -3.73 17.02 4.60
N ARG A 394 -4.04 16.29 5.67
CA ARG A 394 -4.65 14.95 5.62
C ARG A 394 -3.79 13.87 4.93
N SER A 395 -2.47 14.07 4.91
CA SER A 395 -1.51 13.12 4.34
C SER A 395 -1.24 11.96 5.29
N ARG A 396 -1.06 10.76 4.72
CA ARG A 396 -0.55 9.58 5.44
C ARG A 396 0.98 9.52 5.48
N LEU A 397 1.66 10.44 4.79
CA LEU A 397 3.11 10.58 4.81
C LEU A 397 3.55 11.32 6.08
N ILE A 398 4.79 11.06 6.51
CA ILE A 398 5.35 11.64 7.74
C ILE A 398 6.53 12.57 7.44
N THR A 399 6.82 13.47 8.38
CA THR A 399 8.04 14.27 8.36
C THR A 399 9.24 13.51 8.91
N ALA A 400 10.44 14.01 8.63
CA ALA A 400 11.67 13.50 9.22
C ALA A 400 11.66 13.58 10.77
N ASP A 401 11.05 14.60 11.35
CA ASP A 401 10.99 14.76 12.81
C ASP A 401 10.06 13.73 13.44
N GLN A 402 8.96 13.39 12.77
CA GLN A 402 8.08 12.30 13.22
C GLN A 402 8.79 10.94 13.17
N ALA A 403 9.55 10.67 12.11
CA ALA A 403 10.37 9.46 12.01
C ALA A 403 11.45 9.41 13.11
N ARG A 404 12.15 10.52 13.38
CA ARG A 404 13.15 10.61 14.44
C ARG A 404 12.55 10.40 15.84
N ALA A 405 11.35 10.90 16.10
CA ALA A 405 10.68 10.69 17.39
C ALA A 405 10.45 9.21 17.68
N VAL A 406 10.08 8.41 16.66
CA VAL A 406 9.97 6.95 16.79
C VAL A 406 11.34 6.29 16.95
N ALA A 407 12.32 6.65 16.11
CA ALA A 407 13.67 6.08 16.15
C ALA A 407 14.36 6.31 17.51
N GLN A 408 14.18 7.48 18.14
CA GLN A 408 14.74 7.81 19.47
C GLN A 408 14.24 6.89 20.58
N THR A 409 13.12 6.19 20.42
CA THR A 409 12.66 5.15 21.36
C THR A 409 13.35 3.81 21.14
N GLY A 410 14.26 3.70 20.17
CA GLY A 410 14.77 2.43 19.67
C GLY A 410 13.83 1.73 18.69
N GLY A 411 12.83 2.44 18.21
CA GLY A 411 11.72 1.94 17.41
C GLY A 411 12.05 1.67 15.93
N VAL A 412 11.00 1.35 15.15
CA VAL A 412 11.09 1.03 13.72
C VAL A 412 9.95 1.70 12.93
N ILE A 413 10.28 2.22 11.76
CA ILE A 413 9.35 2.82 10.82
C ILE A 413 9.22 1.93 9.58
N GLY A 414 8.00 1.50 9.25
CA GLY A 414 7.69 0.68 8.08
C GLY A 414 7.48 1.51 6.83
N VAL A 415 8.20 1.16 5.77
CA VAL A 415 7.95 1.70 4.44
C VAL A 415 6.83 0.90 3.78
N TRP A 416 5.78 1.59 3.36
CA TRP A 416 4.62 1.00 2.73
C TRP A 416 4.68 1.07 1.20
N PRO A 417 4.01 0.16 0.48
CA PRO A 417 4.05 0.09 -0.98
C PRO A 417 2.99 0.94 -1.69
N SER A 418 2.64 2.11 -1.16
CA SER A 418 1.58 2.95 -1.74
C SER A 418 1.92 3.41 -3.16
N SER A 419 1.05 3.11 -4.14
CA SER A 419 1.19 3.60 -5.52
C SER A 419 1.01 5.12 -5.65
N GLY A 420 0.39 5.77 -4.67
CA GLY A 420 0.39 7.23 -4.56
C GLY A 420 1.73 7.84 -4.12
N THR A 421 2.72 7.01 -3.79
CA THR A 421 4.05 7.44 -3.36
C THR A 421 5.16 6.85 -4.23
N PHE A 422 4.99 5.63 -4.70
CA PHE A 422 5.98 4.87 -5.48
C PHE A 422 5.32 4.32 -6.73
N HIS A 423 6.00 4.35 -7.86
CA HIS A 423 5.48 3.80 -9.11
C HIS A 423 5.86 2.32 -9.31
N ASP A 424 6.92 1.84 -8.65
CA ASP A 424 7.39 0.45 -8.71
C ASP A 424 8.20 0.06 -7.45
N LEU A 425 8.75 -1.15 -7.43
CA LEU A 425 9.58 -1.66 -6.32
C LEU A 425 10.93 -0.94 -6.21
N ASP A 426 11.50 -0.47 -7.31
CA ASP A 426 12.76 0.28 -7.30
C ASP A 426 12.55 1.66 -6.65
N ALA A 427 11.47 2.36 -6.99
CA ALA A 427 11.09 3.61 -6.34
C ALA A 427 10.80 3.40 -4.84
N MET A 428 10.17 2.27 -4.46
CA MET A 428 9.96 1.89 -3.06
C MET A 428 11.30 1.62 -2.35
N ALA A 429 12.25 0.93 -2.98
CA ALA A 429 13.58 0.70 -2.42
C ALA A 429 14.33 2.03 -2.17
N HIS A 430 14.20 3.01 -3.07
CA HIS A 430 14.67 4.37 -2.82
C HIS A 430 13.90 5.06 -1.67
N GLY A 431 12.65 4.70 -1.44
CA GLY A 431 11.89 5.12 -0.25
C GLY A 431 12.53 4.62 1.04
N PHE A 432 12.95 3.34 1.07
CA PHE A 432 13.74 2.78 2.18
C PHE A 432 15.04 3.55 2.38
N ARG A 433 15.78 3.88 1.29
CA ARG A 433 17.01 4.65 1.37
C ARG A 433 16.77 6.02 2.01
N ARG A 434 15.78 6.77 1.54
CA ARG A 434 15.44 8.08 2.11
C ARG A 434 15.07 7.98 3.59
N MET A 435 14.35 6.92 4.00
CA MET A 435 14.03 6.70 5.41
C MET A 435 15.30 6.39 6.22
N ALA A 436 16.17 5.51 5.72
CA ALA A 436 17.43 5.16 6.35
C ALA A 436 18.39 6.35 6.47
N ASP A 437 18.42 7.25 5.48
CA ASP A 437 19.22 8.48 5.52
C ASP A 437 18.77 9.44 6.65
N VAL A 438 17.52 9.34 7.09
CA VAL A 438 16.96 10.17 8.18
C VAL A 438 17.13 9.55 9.56
N VAL A 439 16.94 8.23 9.69
CA VAL A 439 16.85 7.56 11.00
C VAL A 439 17.87 6.45 11.22
N GLY A 440 18.64 6.06 10.21
CA GLY A 440 19.52 4.86 10.26
C GLY A 440 18.79 3.61 9.79
N VAL A 441 19.55 2.66 9.23
CA VAL A 441 19.01 1.39 8.71
C VAL A 441 18.33 0.57 9.81
N GLU A 442 18.84 0.62 11.03
CA GLU A 442 18.34 -0.08 12.20
C GLU A 442 16.93 0.32 12.64
N HIS A 443 16.42 1.42 12.09
CA HIS A 443 15.10 1.95 12.38
C HIS A 443 14.11 1.85 11.20
N VAL A 444 14.47 1.14 10.13
CA VAL A 444 13.61 0.98 8.95
C VAL A 444 13.12 -0.45 8.82
N GLY A 445 11.88 -0.62 8.39
CA GLY A 445 11.28 -1.93 8.17
C GLY A 445 10.26 -1.96 7.03
N LEU A 446 9.69 -3.13 6.80
CA LEU A 446 8.62 -3.36 5.83
C LEU A 446 7.27 -3.37 6.53
N GLY A 447 6.33 -2.54 6.08
CA GLY A 447 4.93 -2.61 6.49
C GLY A 447 4.04 -2.50 5.26
N THR A 448 3.49 -3.65 4.80
CA THR A 448 2.88 -3.70 3.48
C THR A 448 1.48 -3.12 3.42
N ASP A 449 0.78 -3.06 4.54
CA ASP A 449 -0.65 -2.71 4.56
C ASP A 449 -1.45 -3.54 3.52
N MET A 450 -1.11 -4.83 3.39
CA MET A 450 -1.68 -5.74 2.39
C MET A 450 -3.20 -5.78 2.49
N TYR A 451 -3.90 -5.48 1.38
CA TYR A 451 -5.35 -5.34 1.30
C TYR A 451 -5.96 -4.16 2.08
N GLY A 452 -5.16 -3.20 2.59
CA GLY A 452 -5.62 -1.98 3.22
C GLY A 452 -5.77 -0.77 2.27
N PHE A 453 -5.21 -0.84 1.06
CA PHE A 453 -5.19 0.26 0.10
C PHE A 453 -6.51 0.43 -0.66
N ILE A 454 -6.83 1.70 -0.97
CA ILE A 454 -7.88 2.05 -1.94
C ILE A 454 -7.39 1.77 -3.37
N SER A 455 -6.13 2.11 -3.67
CA SER A 455 -5.48 1.86 -4.97
C SER A 455 -4.51 0.68 -4.87
N PRO A 456 -4.27 -0.08 -5.97
CA PRO A 456 -3.35 -1.21 -5.92
C PRO A 456 -1.93 -0.77 -5.53
N PRO A 457 -1.31 -1.39 -4.52
CA PRO A 457 0.05 -1.06 -4.11
C PRO A 457 1.09 -1.59 -5.12
N VAL A 458 2.33 -1.11 -5.04
CA VAL A 458 3.44 -1.61 -5.87
C VAL A 458 3.93 -2.99 -5.42
N PHE A 459 3.76 -3.34 -4.15
CA PHE A 459 3.99 -4.69 -3.61
C PHE A 459 2.63 -5.34 -3.32
N ARG A 460 2.22 -6.31 -4.15
CA ARG A 460 0.85 -6.84 -4.20
C ARG A 460 0.71 -8.24 -3.62
N SER A 461 1.82 -8.95 -3.47
CA SER A 461 1.85 -10.33 -2.98
C SER A 461 3.20 -10.58 -2.31
N TYR A 462 3.22 -11.42 -1.28
CA TYR A 462 4.47 -11.87 -0.66
C TYR A 462 5.39 -12.61 -1.62
N GLU A 463 4.89 -13.16 -2.72
CA GLU A 463 5.70 -13.73 -3.80
C GLU A 463 6.68 -12.73 -4.42
N GLN A 464 6.43 -11.43 -4.28
CA GLN A 464 7.32 -10.36 -4.75
C GLN A 464 8.45 -10.03 -3.77
N LEU A 465 8.51 -10.64 -2.58
CA LEU A 465 9.54 -10.35 -1.59
C LEU A 465 10.98 -10.51 -2.13
N PRO A 466 11.32 -11.54 -2.92
CA PRO A 466 12.62 -11.62 -3.56
C PRO A 466 12.93 -10.46 -4.51
N SER A 467 11.91 -9.96 -5.23
CA SER A 467 12.06 -8.79 -6.12
C SER A 467 12.30 -7.51 -5.34
N LEU A 468 11.58 -7.30 -4.22
CA LEU A 468 11.83 -6.16 -3.33
C LEU A 468 13.24 -6.23 -2.73
N ALA A 469 13.67 -7.41 -2.29
CA ALA A 469 15.02 -7.59 -1.77
C ALA A 469 16.10 -7.27 -2.83
N ALA A 470 15.90 -7.69 -4.08
CA ALA A 470 16.79 -7.35 -5.19
C ALA A 470 16.83 -5.83 -5.45
N ALA A 471 15.66 -5.15 -5.40
CA ALA A 471 15.58 -3.70 -5.53
C ALA A 471 16.32 -2.97 -4.38
N LEU A 472 16.24 -3.47 -3.14
CA LEU A 472 16.98 -2.93 -2.00
C LEU A 472 18.51 -3.06 -2.19
N LEU A 473 18.99 -4.21 -2.67
CA LEU A 473 20.39 -4.40 -3.01
C LEU A 473 20.83 -3.46 -4.14
N ALA A 474 20.01 -3.30 -5.17
CA ALA A 474 20.28 -2.37 -6.27
C ALA A 474 20.29 -0.90 -5.82
N ALA A 475 19.48 -0.55 -4.79
CA ALA A 475 19.52 0.77 -4.14
C ALA A 475 20.74 0.97 -3.22
N GLY A 476 21.68 0.02 -3.19
CA GLY A 476 22.97 0.12 -2.50
C GLY A 476 22.95 -0.32 -1.03
N PHE A 477 21.93 -1.07 -0.59
CA PHE A 477 21.98 -1.73 0.71
C PHE A 477 22.77 -3.03 0.64
N SER A 478 23.50 -3.35 1.70
CA SER A 478 24.15 -4.65 1.84
C SER A 478 23.15 -5.77 2.10
N GLN A 479 23.57 -7.03 1.95
CA GLN A 479 22.79 -8.22 2.32
C GLN A 479 22.32 -8.16 3.79
N HIS A 480 23.19 -7.71 4.68
CA HIS A 480 22.92 -7.58 6.10
C HIS A 480 21.84 -6.50 6.37
N GLU A 481 22.00 -5.30 5.82
CA GLU A 481 21.04 -4.21 5.96
C GLU A 481 19.67 -4.60 5.39
N THR A 482 19.66 -5.28 4.23
CA THR A 482 18.43 -5.80 3.63
C THR A 482 17.73 -6.79 4.59
N ALA A 483 18.47 -7.71 5.21
CA ALA A 483 17.92 -8.64 6.20
C ALA A 483 17.40 -7.92 7.47
N GLN A 484 18.10 -6.87 7.93
CA GLN A 484 17.63 -6.04 9.04
C GLN A 484 16.29 -5.38 8.72
N MET A 485 16.17 -4.72 7.57
CA MET A 485 14.96 -4.01 7.17
C MET A 485 13.79 -4.96 6.84
N LEU A 486 14.05 -6.12 6.26
CA LEU A 486 13.01 -7.09 5.93
C LEU A 486 12.52 -7.91 7.13
N GLY A 487 13.08 -7.70 8.35
CA GLY A 487 12.53 -8.37 9.53
C GLY A 487 13.38 -8.21 10.81
N GLY A 488 14.69 -8.12 10.71
CA GLY A 488 15.59 -8.08 11.89
C GLY A 488 15.29 -6.91 12.83
N ASN A 489 14.96 -5.74 12.29
CA ASN A 489 14.66 -4.56 13.08
C ASN A 489 13.35 -4.69 13.86
N TYR A 490 12.28 -5.20 13.23
CA TYR A 490 11.03 -5.45 13.94
C TYR A 490 11.18 -6.58 14.97
N ARG A 491 11.93 -7.65 14.65
CA ARG A 491 12.26 -8.72 15.61
C ARG A 491 12.84 -8.12 16.89
N ARG A 492 13.83 -7.23 16.78
CA ARG A 492 14.45 -6.54 17.92
C ARG A 492 13.41 -5.77 18.75
N VAL A 493 12.51 -5.03 18.10
CA VAL A 493 11.44 -4.27 18.78
C VAL A 493 10.46 -5.21 19.49
N PHE A 494 10.03 -6.27 18.82
CA PHE A 494 9.13 -7.25 19.42
C PHE A 494 9.75 -7.93 20.66
N GLU A 495 10.98 -8.40 20.57
CA GLU A 495 11.71 -9.01 21.69
C GLU A 495 11.89 -8.01 22.86
N ALA A 496 12.23 -6.73 22.56
CA ALA A 496 12.37 -5.69 23.58
C ALA A 496 11.03 -5.30 24.22
N SER A 497 9.91 -5.50 23.55
CA SER A 497 8.59 -5.22 24.10
C SER A 497 8.14 -6.28 25.11
N LEU A 498 8.60 -7.51 24.96
CA LEU A 498 8.26 -8.65 25.84
C LEU A 498 9.03 -8.65 27.18
N THR A 499 10.15 -7.94 27.28
CA THR A 499 11.01 -7.83 28.48
C THR A 499 10.58 -6.65 29.35
#